data_dcba09a3a01e8d371170e5cc068eb7f5
#
_entry.id   dcba09a3a01e8d371170e5cc068eb7f5
#
_cell.length_a   1.000
_cell.length_b   1.000
_cell.length_c   1.000
_cell.angle_alpha   90.00
_cell.angle_beta   90.00
_cell.angle_gamma   90.00
#
_symmetry.space_group_name_H-M   'P 1'
#
loop_
_entity.id
_entity.type
_entity.pdbx_description
1 polymer ?
#
loop_
_entity_poly.entity_id
_entity_poly.type
_entity_poly.pdbx_seq_one_letter_code
_entity_poly.pdbx_strand_id
1 'polypeptide(L)'
;MGQIQKESKEYAALTTQRHRFSRCSMGGNRTGKTTFHLQTCRIIQNGNNQGQIPSQNMIFSGEDFTEAFDEGDQYQANHLDEIELLFHKRDGMNTEHKDRNKMMKTYAVKNMYTGGCTNDINNLDSEFIEDKVDFGVEIPERGKFMFYSKNKIQSIEDKGDAGGVKPDFSGKFPDLNPENGEKDELWKQYKDREAEKMAAVGSEEDQSVDLDKIVEKVKEKEDYYKKELQGRDPIINHRLIAIEHDKISAEQAKAVKDKVEADLDY
;
A
#
# COMPACT_ATOMS: atom_id res chain seq x y z
N MET A 1 -29.25 -14.49 -9.35
CA MET A 1 -28.28 -14.24 -10.43
C MET A 1 -28.55 -12.96 -11.22
N GLY A 2 -29.79 -12.59 -11.54
CA GLY A 2 -30.08 -11.42 -12.40
C GLY A 2 -29.72 -10.05 -11.85
N GLN A 3 -29.80 -9.82 -10.56
CA GLN A 3 -29.57 -8.51 -9.94
C GLN A 3 -28.08 -8.15 -9.89
N ILE A 4 -27.21 -9.12 -9.53
CA ILE A 4 -25.74 -8.94 -9.51
C ILE A 4 -25.20 -8.68 -10.93
N GLN A 5 -25.75 -9.34 -11.96
CA GLN A 5 -25.35 -9.10 -13.35
C GLN A 5 -25.80 -7.74 -13.88
N LYS A 6 -26.94 -7.22 -13.42
CA LYS A 6 -27.44 -5.91 -13.84
C LYS A 6 -26.62 -4.80 -13.16
N GLU A 7 -26.35 -4.93 -11.89
CA GLU A 7 -25.50 -4.01 -11.14
C GLU A 7 -24.04 -4.05 -11.65
N SER A 8 -23.50 -5.24 -12.02
CA SER A 8 -22.16 -5.34 -12.61
C SER A 8 -22.04 -4.68 -13.97
N LYS A 9 -23.12 -4.66 -14.78
CA LYS A 9 -23.15 -3.95 -16.06
C LYS A 9 -23.23 -2.43 -15.89
N GLU A 10 -23.97 -1.95 -14.91
CA GLU A 10 -23.95 -0.53 -14.53
C GLU A 10 -22.59 -0.14 -13.95
N TYR A 11 -21.93 -1.01 -13.19
CA TYR A 11 -20.56 -0.84 -12.76
C TYR A 11 -19.56 -0.79 -13.91
N ALA A 12 -19.65 -1.69 -14.87
CA ALA A 12 -18.80 -1.66 -16.07
C ALA A 12 -19.03 -0.39 -16.91
N ALA A 13 -20.26 0.13 -16.95
CA ALA A 13 -20.57 1.37 -17.64
C ALA A 13 -20.03 2.62 -16.92
N LEU A 14 -19.94 2.62 -15.60
CA LEU A 14 -19.30 3.68 -14.80
C LEU A 14 -17.78 3.66 -14.95
N THR A 15 -17.17 2.49 -15.20
CA THR A 15 -15.71 2.35 -15.36
C THR A 15 -15.22 2.71 -16.76
N THR A 16 -16.10 2.88 -17.76
CA THR A 16 -15.71 3.23 -19.14
C THR A 16 -15.45 4.72 -19.37
N GLN A 17 -15.65 5.59 -18.39
CA GLN A 17 -15.40 7.03 -18.51
C GLN A 17 -14.17 7.47 -17.71
N ARG A 18 -13.01 7.56 -18.38
CA ARG A 18 -11.78 8.30 -17.98
C ARG A 18 -11.40 8.17 -16.50
N HIS A 19 -10.88 7.02 -16.05
CA HIS A 19 -10.66 6.82 -14.63
C HIS A 19 -9.20 6.65 -14.25
N ARG A 20 -8.84 7.51 -13.33
CA ARG A 20 -7.65 7.50 -12.48
C ARG A 20 -7.96 6.57 -11.31
N PHE A 21 -7.12 6.42 -10.37
CA PHE A 21 -7.29 5.56 -9.20
C PHE A 21 -8.73 5.61 -8.65
N SER A 22 -9.37 4.46 -8.51
CA SER A 22 -10.84 4.47 -8.42
C SER A 22 -11.39 4.12 -7.06
N ARG A 23 -10.64 3.45 -6.16
CA ARG A 23 -11.32 2.83 -5.03
C ARG A 23 -10.47 2.65 -3.76
N CYS A 24 -11.06 3.00 -2.63
CA CYS A 24 -10.59 2.64 -1.31
C CYS A 24 -11.62 1.75 -0.60
N SER A 25 -11.23 0.56 -0.15
CA SER A 25 -12.07 -0.33 0.67
C SER A 25 -11.71 -0.18 2.14
N MET A 26 -12.67 0.25 2.95
CA MET A 26 -12.53 0.54 4.37
C MET A 26 -13.19 -0.54 5.23
N GLY A 27 -12.78 -0.66 6.48
CA GLY A 27 -13.42 -1.54 7.45
C GLY A 27 -12.42 -2.22 8.38
N GLY A 28 -12.89 -2.81 9.46
CA GLY A 28 -12.07 -3.50 10.44
C GLY A 28 -11.29 -4.69 9.86
N ASN A 29 -10.40 -5.24 10.66
CA ASN A 29 -9.64 -6.43 10.28
C ASN A 29 -10.57 -7.63 10.04
N ARG A 30 -10.25 -8.47 9.03
CA ARG A 30 -10.96 -9.70 8.69
C ARG A 30 -12.41 -9.51 8.23
N THR A 31 -12.83 -8.33 7.84
CA THR A 31 -14.19 -8.08 7.31
C THR A 31 -14.39 -8.54 5.88
N GLY A 32 -13.33 -8.91 5.15
CA GLY A 32 -13.40 -9.37 3.76
C GLY A 32 -13.13 -8.27 2.72
N LYS A 33 -12.43 -7.20 3.09
CA LYS A 33 -12.01 -6.13 2.17
C LYS A 33 -11.27 -6.68 0.94
N THR A 34 -10.22 -7.47 1.18
CA THR A 34 -9.43 -8.13 0.14
C THR A 34 -10.32 -8.99 -0.77
N THR A 35 -11.18 -9.83 -0.20
CA THR A 35 -12.15 -10.64 -0.96
C THR A 35 -13.02 -9.81 -1.88
N PHE A 36 -13.61 -8.74 -1.35
CA PHE A 36 -14.46 -7.84 -2.13
C PHE A 36 -13.67 -7.17 -3.27
N HIS A 37 -12.47 -6.70 -2.97
CA HIS A 37 -11.65 -5.99 -3.94
C HIS A 37 -11.13 -6.91 -5.05
N LEU A 38 -10.65 -8.10 -4.72
CA LEU A 38 -10.25 -9.12 -5.71
C LEU A 38 -11.39 -9.48 -6.66
N GLN A 39 -12.61 -9.65 -6.15
CA GLN A 39 -13.79 -9.89 -7.00
C GLN A 39 -14.08 -8.72 -7.93
N THR A 40 -13.90 -7.49 -7.43
CA THR A 40 -14.08 -6.30 -8.26
C THR A 40 -13.03 -6.25 -9.38
N CYS A 41 -11.76 -6.50 -9.07
CA CYS A 41 -10.70 -6.59 -10.08
C CYS A 41 -11.03 -7.66 -11.12
N ARG A 42 -11.48 -8.84 -10.69
CA ARG A 42 -11.91 -9.92 -11.60
C ARG A 42 -13.06 -9.50 -12.53
N ILE A 43 -14.06 -8.79 -11.99
CA ILE A 43 -15.19 -8.31 -12.81
C ILE A 43 -14.72 -7.30 -13.85
N ILE A 44 -13.86 -6.36 -13.46
CA ILE A 44 -13.32 -5.33 -14.36
C ILE A 44 -12.44 -5.97 -15.44
N GLN A 45 -11.54 -6.87 -15.04
CA GLN A 45 -10.64 -7.58 -15.94
C GLN A 45 -11.43 -8.37 -16.99
N ASN A 46 -12.43 -9.12 -16.57
CA ASN A 46 -13.31 -9.88 -17.47
C ASN A 46 -14.16 -8.95 -18.38
N GLY A 47 -14.63 -7.83 -17.84
CA GLY A 47 -15.39 -6.83 -18.61
C GLY A 47 -14.56 -6.17 -19.72
N ASN A 48 -13.26 -6.06 -19.52
CA ASN A 48 -12.29 -5.51 -20.46
C ASN A 48 -11.67 -6.59 -21.38
N ASN A 49 -12.13 -7.84 -21.33
CA ASN A 49 -11.58 -8.98 -22.06
C ASN A 49 -10.10 -9.28 -21.78
N GLN A 50 -9.62 -8.91 -20.61
CA GLN A 50 -8.22 -9.12 -20.18
C GLN A 50 -8.00 -10.50 -19.54
N GLY A 51 -9.04 -11.30 -19.34
CA GLY A 51 -8.97 -12.62 -18.73
C GLY A 51 -8.83 -12.59 -17.21
N GLN A 52 -7.98 -13.47 -16.66
CA GLN A 52 -7.73 -13.53 -15.21
C GLN A 52 -6.83 -12.38 -14.76
N ILE A 53 -6.92 -12.02 -13.48
CA ILE A 53 -6.01 -11.05 -12.88
C ILE A 53 -4.62 -11.69 -12.81
N PRO A 54 -3.60 -11.10 -13.45
CA PRO A 54 -2.22 -11.59 -13.33
C PRO A 54 -1.72 -11.42 -11.89
N SER A 55 -0.82 -12.30 -11.43
CA SER A 55 -0.29 -12.24 -10.07
C SER A 55 0.48 -10.94 -9.77
N GLN A 56 1.19 -10.39 -10.76
CA GLN A 56 1.89 -9.10 -10.65
C GLN A 56 0.96 -7.92 -10.39
N ASN A 57 -0.34 -8.06 -10.64
CA ASN A 57 -1.34 -7.05 -10.35
C ASN A 57 -1.84 -7.08 -8.90
N MET A 58 -1.33 -8.03 -8.11
CA MET A 58 -1.53 -8.11 -6.67
C MET A 58 -0.33 -7.46 -5.97
N ILE A 59 -0.52 -6.23 -5.53
CA ILE A 59 0.54 -5.31 -5.10
C ILE A 59 0.63 -5.32 -3.58
N PHE A 60 1.80 -5.67 -3.05
CA PHE A 60 2.10 -5.76 -1.62
C PHE A 60 3.23 -4.81 -1.20
N SER A 61 3.94 -4.21 -2.16
CA SER A 61 5.09 -3.32 -1.89
C SER A 61 5.15 -2.15 -2.87
N GLY A 62 6.04 -1.18 -2.60
CA GLY A 62 6.32 -0.09 -3.52
C GLY A 62 6.98 -0.54 -4.82
N GLU A 63 7.76 -1.62 -4.79
CA GLU A 63 8.37 -2.22 -5.96
C GLU A 63 7.32 -2.88 -6.84
N ASP A 64 6.42 -3.70 -6.25
CA ASP A 64 5.28 -4.28 -6.99
C ASP A 64 4.42 -3.20 -7.64
N PHE A 65 4.21 -2.07 -6.93
CA PHE A 65 3.47 -0.95 -7.47
C PHE A 65 4.13 -0.38 -8.71
N THR A 66 5.44 -0.17 -8.66
CA THR A 66 6.21 0.35 -9.79
C THR A 66 6.15 -0.61 -10.98
N GLU A 67 6.42 -1.89 -10.76
CA GLU A 67 6.37 -2.93 -11.79
C GLU A 67 4.98 -3.03 -12.44
N ALA A 68 3.92 -3.10 -11.63
CA ALA A 68 2.54 -3.19 -12.13
C ALA A 68 2.12 -1.99 -12.99
N PHE A 69 2.66 -0.81 -12.71
CA PHE A 69 2.36 0.39 -13.50
C PHE A 69 3.24 0.54 -14.73
N ASP A 70 4.52 0.17 -14.67
CA ASP A 70 5.45 0.25 -15.80
C ASP A 70 5.12 -0.80 -16.86
N GLU A 71 4.94 -2.05 -16.46
CA GLU A 71 4.72 -3.18 -17.34
C GLU A 71 3.24 -3.42 -17.66
N GLY A 72 2.34 -2.85 -16.85
CA GLY A 72 0.90 -3.11 -16.95
C GLY A 72 0.27 -2.61 -18.23
N ASP A 73 -0.70 -3.38 -18.72
CA ASP A 73 -1.48 -3.10 -19.92
C ASP A 73 -2.58 -2.05 -19.70
N GLN A 74 -3.05 -1.46 -20.79
CA GLN A 74 -4.22 -0.60 -20.76
C GLN A 74 -5.46 -1.36 -20.27
N TYR A 75 -6.27 -0.72 -19.40
CA TYR A 75 -7.48 -1.29 -18.78
C TYR A 75 -7.25 -2.43 -17.79
N GLN A 76 -6.03 -2.64 -17.36
CA GLN A 76 -5.68 -3.62 -16.35
C GLN A 76 -6.28 -3.26 -14.98
N ALA A 77 -6.64 -4.29 -14.21
CA ALA A 77 -7.10 -4.13 -12.83
C ALA A 77 -6.02 -4.52 -11.83
N ASN A 78 -5.68 -3.60 -10.93
CA ASN A 78 -4.65 -3.76 -9.89
C ASN A 78 -5.29 -3.80 -8.50
N HIS A 79 -4.85 -4.72 -7.67
CA HIS A 79 -5.22 -4.85 -6.27
C HIS A 79 -4.06 -4.46 -5.36
N LEU A 80 -4.25 -3.44 -4.53
CA LEU A 80 -3.32 -3.08 -3.46
C LEU A 80 -3.85 -3.65 -2.14
N ASP A 81 -3.08 -4.53 -1.51
CA ASP A 81 -3.54 -5.18 -0.28
C ASP A 81 -3.64 -4.19 0.89
N GLU A 82 -2.60 -3.43 1.15
CA GLU A 82 -2.57 -2.37 2.15
C GLU A 82 -2.13 -1.05 1.51
N ILE A 83 -3.12 -0.24 1.12
CA ILE A 83 -2.85 1.05 0.45
C ILE A 83 -2.08 2.02 1.35
N GLU A 84 -2.20 1.88 2.67
CA GLU A 84 -1.50 2.68 3.67
C GLU A 84 0.03 2.54 3.55
N LEU A 85 0.55 1.38 3.13
CA LEU A 85 1.99 1.18 2.92
C LEU A 85 2.55 2.08 1.81
N LEU A 86 1.71 2.53 0.89
CA LEU A 86 2.12 3.34 -0.26
C LEU A 86 1.77 4.82 -0.10
N PHE A 87 0.67 5.14 0.58
CA PHE A 87 0.05 6.46 0.63
C PHE A 87 -0.32 6.90 2.04
N HIS A 88 0.54 6.59 3.03
CA HIS A 88 0.30 7.01 4.40
C HIS A 88 0.55 8.52 4.57
N LYS A 89 -0.33 9.21 5.30
CA LYS A 89 -0.26 10.67 5.51
C LYS A 89 1.06 11.17 6.12
N ARG A 90 1.77 10.34 6.89
CA ARG A 90 3.08 10.70 7.48
C ARG A 90 4.21 10.73 6.45
N ASP A 91 4.02 10.06 5.32
CA ASP A 91 5.03 9.91 4.26
C ASP A 91 4.86 10.93 3.14
N GLY A 92 3.87 11.82 3.21
CA GLY A 92 3.55 12.81 2.17
C GLY A 92 4.70 13.74 1.79
N MET A 93 5.73 13.88 2.64
CA MET A 93 6.96 14.62 2.35
C MET A 93 8.09 13.74 1.80
N ASN A 94 7.94 12.41 1.80
CA ASN A 94 8.93 11.46 1.30
C ASN A 94 9.00 11.55 -0.24
N THR A 95 10.21 11.46 -0.79
CA THR A 95 10.45 11.48 -2.25
C THR A 95 9.72 10.33 -2.94
N GLU A 96 9.76 9.14 -2.39
CA GLU A 96 9.08 7.97 -2.94
C GLU A 96 7.57 8.14 -3.05
N HIS A 97 6.94 8.74 -2.03
CA HIS A 97 5.51 9.05 -2.05
C HIS A 97 5.16 10.03 -3.19
N LYS A 98 5.97 11.08 -3.37
CA LYS A 98 5.82 12.05 -4.47
C LYS A 98 6.00 11.39 -5.84
N ASP A 99 6.97 10.49 -5.96
CA ASP A 99 7.23 9.78 -7.21
C ASP A 99 6.08 8.82 -7.55
N ARG A 100 5.52 8.10 -6.57
CA ARG A 100 4.31 7.27 -6.77
C ARG A 100 3.11 8.11 -7.20
N ASN A 101 2.88 9.27 -6.57
CA ASN A 101 1.82 10.19 -6.97
C ASN A 101 2.02 10.73 -8.39
N LYS A 102 3.25 11.05 -8.78
CA LYS A 102 3.61 11.46 -10.13
C LYS A 102 3.40 10.32 -11.13
N MET A 103 3.84 9.11 -10.78
CA MET A 103 3.64 7.91 -11.58
C MET A 103 2.16 7.69 -11.88
N MET A 104 1.29 7.72 -10.88
CA MET A 104 -0.15 7.60 -11.08
C MET A 104 -0.73 8.67 -12.03
N LYS A 105 -0.21 9.90 -11.99
CA LYS A 105 -0.61 10.95 -12.94
C LYS A 105 -0.18 10.62 -14.37
N THR A 106 1.03 10.09 -14.53
CA THR A 106 1.60 9.73 -15.85
C THR A 106 0.86 8.53 -16.46
N TYR A 107 0.55 7.52 -15.67
CA TYR A 107 -0.13 6.30 -16.16
C TYR A 107 -1.65 6.41 -16.24
N ALA A 108 -2.23 7.56 -15.88
CA ALA A 108 -3.68 7.79 -16.08
C ALA A 108 -4.13 7.56 -17.54
N VAL A 109 -3.23 7.71 -18.51
CA VAL A 109 -3.49 7.43 -19.93
C VAL A 109 -3.74 5.96 -20.23
N LYS A 110 -3.24 5.04 -19.38
CA LYS A 110 -3.48 3.60 -19.53
C LYS A 110 -4.89 3.19 -19.09
N ASN A 111 -5.67 4.09 -18.46
CA ASN A 111 -7.00 3.80 -17.93
C ASN A 111 -7.05 2.54 -17.05
N MET A 112 -6.00 2.31 -16.27
CA MET A 112 -5.95 1.20 -15.34
C MET A 112 -6.96 1.41 -14.21
N TYR A 113 -7.61 0.35 -13.81
CA TYR A 113 -8.33 0.33 -12.54
C TYR A 113 -7.35 -0.02 -11.42
N THR A 114 -7.28 0.79 -10.40
CA THR A 114 -6.47 0.50 -9.22
C THR A 114 -7.31 0.71 -7.99
N GLY A 115 -7.29 -0.21 -7.08
CA GLY A 115 -7.99 -0.08 -5.83
C GLY A 115 -7.22 -0.73 -4.69
N GLY A 116 -7.44 -0.25 -3.48
CA GLY A 116 -6.73 -0.70 -2.31
C GLY A 116 -7.60 -0.88 -1.08
N CYS A 117 -7.08 -1.64 -0.14
CA CYS A 117 -7.68 -1.89 1.15
C CYS A 117 -7.00 -1.03 2.22
N THR A 118 -7.78 -0.42 3.10
CA THR A 118 -7.29 0.25 4.32
C THR A 118 -8.13 -0.16 5.52
N ASN A 119 -7.54 -0.12 6.68
CA ASN A 119 -8.27 -0.27 7.93
C ASN A 119 -8.92 1.05 8.36
N ASP A 120 -8.27 2.18 8.07
CA ASP A 120 -8.73 3.50 8.41
C ASP A 120 -8.36 4.50 7.31
N ILE A 121 -9.36 5.15 6.72
CA ILE A 121 -9.17 6.16 5.69
C ILE A 121 -8.36 7.37 6.20
N ASN A 122 -8.43 7.66 7.50
CA ASN A 122 -7.71 8.78 8.10
C ASN A 122 -6.19 8.58 8.15
N ASN A 123 -5.70 7.37 7.87
CA ASN A 123 -4.29 7.09 7.74
C ASN A 123 -3.74 7.46 6.36
N LEU A 124 -4.61 7.66 5.37
CA LEU A 124 -4.23 8.04 4.03
C LEU A 124 -3.92 9.52 3.91
N ASP A 125 -3.07 9.85 2.96
CA ASP A 125 -2.76 11.23 2.61
C ASP A 125 -3.99 11.93 2.02
N SER A 126 -4.33 13.14 2.51
CA SER A 126 -5.52 13.87 2.08
C SER A 126 -5.47 14.28 0.61
N GLU A 127 -4.29 14.68 0.07
CA GLU A 127 -4.13 14.96 -1.35
C GLU A 127 -4.38 13.71 -2.20
N PHE A 128 -3.96 12.53 -1.69
CA PHE A 128 -4.27 11.26 -2.34
C PHE A 128 -5.79 11.00 -2.37
N ILE A 129 -6.50 11.19 -1.27
CA ILE A 129 -7.96 11.00 -1.20
C ILE A 129 -8.67 11.97 -2.15
N GLU A 130 -8.34 13.26 -2.08
CA GLU A 130 -8.96 14.30 -2.91
C GLU A 130 -8.71 14.09 -4.40
N ASP A 131 -7.47 13.79 -4.79
CA ASP A 131 -7.06 13.77 -6.18
C ASP A 131 -7.28 12.42 -6.87
N LYS A 132 -7.17 11.29 -6.12
CA LYS A 132 -7.04 9.96 -6.70
C LYS A 132 -8.20 9.04 -6.38
N VAL A 133 -8.90 9.23 -5.26
CA VAL A 133 -10.01 8.35 -4.88
C VAL A 133 -11.31 8.86 -5.51
N ASP A 134 -11.88 8.07 -6.42
CA ASP A 134 -13.16 8.41 -7.06
C ASP A 134 -14.36 7.92 -6.25
N PHE A 135 -14.21 6.82 -5.52
CA PHE A 135 -15.23 6.30 -4.61
C PHE A 135 -14.64 5.37 -3.56
N GLY A 136 -15.38 5.16 -2.49
CA GLY A 136 -15.01 4.26 -1.41
C GLY A 136 -16.07 3.20 -1.14
N VAL A 137 -15.63 2.14 -0.49
CA VAL A 137 -16.49 1.06 -0.05
C VAL A 137 -16.15 0.68 1.36
N GLU A 138 -17.11 0.76 2.24
CA GLU A 138 -17.01 0.23 3.58
C GLU A 138 -17.49 -1.23 3.60
N ILE A 139 -16.73 -2.08 4.25
CA ILE A 139 -17.07 -3.48 4.49
C ILE A 139 -17.38 -3.63 5.99
N PRO A 140 -18.62 -3.39 6.43
CA PRO A 140 -18.99 -3.43 7.84
C PRO A 140 -18.91 -4.83 8.42
N GLU A 141 -19.22 -5.83 7.60
CA GLU A 141 -19.12 -7.25 7.94
C GLU A 141 -18.89 -8.10 6.69
N ARG A 142 -18.42 -9.31 6.88
CA ARG A 142 -18.12 -10.25 5.80
C ARG A 142 -19.35 -10.47 4.91
N GLY A 143 -19.16 -10.29 3.62
CA GLY A 143 -20.23 -10.48 2.61
C GLY A 143 -21.16 -9.30 2.43
N LYS A 144 -20.98 -8.18 3.14
CA LYS A 144 -21.76 -6.96 2.96
C LYS A 144 -20.88 -5.77 2.64
N PHE A 145 -21.39 -4.85 1.82
CA PHE A 145 -20.69 -3.61 1.49
C PHE A 145 -21.62 -2.41 1.48
N MET A 146 -21.06 -1.24 1.71
CA MET A 146 -21.65 0.08 1.57
C MET A 146 -20.80 0.91 0.63
N PHE A 147 -21.43 1.52 -0.39
CA PHE A 147 -20.74 2.31 -1.39
C PHE A 147 -20.94 3.80 -1.13
N TYR A 148 -19.86 4.56 -1.30
CA TYR A 148 -19.80 6.01 -1.13
C TYR A 148 -19.15 6.66 -2.35
N SER A 149 -19.83 7.63 -2.96
CA SER A 149 -19.28 8.50 -3.99
C SER A 149 -18.17 9.39 -3.42
N LYS A 150 -17.38 10.00 -4.29
CA LYS A 150 -16.24 10.87 -3.95
C LYS A 150 -16.59 11.92 -2.88
N ASN A 151 -17.67 12.67 -3.07
CA ASN A 151 -18.08 13.70 -2.12
C ASN A 151 -18.39 13.17 -0.72
N LYS A 152 -18.90 11.94 -0.64
CA LYS A 152 -19.16 11.28 0.64
C LYS A 152 -17.89 10.76 1.29
N ILE A 153 -16.93 10.29 0.51
CA ILE A 153 -15.61 9.91 1.01
C ILE A 153 -14.90 11.11 1.64
N GLN A 154 -14.92 12.26 0.99
CA GLN A 154 -14.40 13.51 1.58
C GLN A 154 -15.11 13.85 2.89
N SER A 155 -16.45 13.71 2.93
CA SER A 155 -17.22 13.93 4.18
C SER A 155 -16.88 12.91 5.28
N ILE A 156 -16.48 11.69 4.95
CA ILE A 156 -16.02 10.67 5.92
C ILE A 156 -14.64 11.06 6.44
N GLU A 157 -13.72 11.47 5.57
CA GLU A 157 -12.40 11.96 5.95
C GLU A 157 -12.50 13.15 6.91
N ASP A 158 -13.30 14.17 6.57
CA ASP A 158 -13.49 15.36 7.38
C ASP A 158 -14.04 15.04 8.79
N LYS A 159 -14.89 14.02 8.90
CA LYS A 159 -15.50 13.61 10.17
C LYS A 159 -14.66 12.60 10.95
N GLY A 160 -13.72 11.94 10.30
CA GLY A 160 -12.89 10.89 10.88
C GLY A 160 -13.56 9.51 10.93
N ASP A 161 -14.83 9.40 10.56
CA ASP A 161 -15.53 8.12 10.48
C ASP A 161 -16.69 8.15 9.46
N ALA A 162 -17.20 6.97 9.10
CA ALA A 162 -18.38 6.84 8.24
C ALA A 162 -19.70 7.05 8.98
N GLY A 163 -19.67 7.21 10.30
CA GLY A 163 -20.86 7.40 11.14
C GLY A 163 -21.64 8.64 10.75
N GLY A 164 -22.91 8.46 10.42
CA GLY A 164 -23.80 9.54 9.99
C GLY A 164 -23.66 9.96 8.52
N VAL A 165 -22.78 9.34 7.73
CA VAL A 165 -22.76 9.51 6.27
C VAL A 165 -23.55 8.38 5.62
N LYS A 166 -24.69 8.71 5.03
CA LYS A 166 -25.54 7.70 4.39
C LYS A 166 -24.89 7.19 3.12
N PRO A 167 -24.70 5.85 2.93
CA PRO A 167 -24.17 5.30 1.69
C PRO A 167 -25.10 5.62 0.51
N ASP A 168 -24.53 5.65 -0.71
CA ASP A 168 -25.33 5.79 -1.94
C ASP A 168 -26.15 4.54 -2.19
N PHE A 169 -25.53 3.38 -1.95
CA PHE A 169 -26.20 2.08 -1.96
C PHE A 169 -25.41 1.07 -1.11
N SER A 170 -26.03 -0.07 -0.86
CA SER A 170 -25.40 -1.21 -0.17
C SER A 170 -25.78 -2.51 -0.85
N GLY A 171 -24.99 -3.54 -0.63
CA GLY A 171 -25.22 -4.83 -1.24
C GLY A 171 -24.49 -5.97 -0.54
N LYS A 172 -24.51 -7.14 -1.19
CA LYS A 172 -23.83 -8.34 -0.72
C LYS A 172 -22.87 -8.85 -1.78
N PHE A 173 -21.80 -9.50 -1.35
CA PHE A 173 -20.85 -10.17 -2.23
C PHE A 173 -20.55 -11.58 -1.72
N PRO A 174 -20.30 -12.55 -2.62
CA PRO A 174 -19.92 -13.90 -2.22
C PRO A 174 -18.53 -13.92 -1.58
N ASP A 175 -18.26 -14.91 -0.76
CA ASP A 175 -16.95 -15.12 -0.17
C ASP A 175 -16.06 -15.96 -1.12
N LEU A 176 -14.81 -15.55 -1.29
CA LEU A 176 -13.79 -16.33 -2.03
C LEU A 176 -13.11 -17.40 -1.16
N ASN A 177 -13.28 -17.30 0.15
CA ASN A 177 -12.70 -18.23 1.13
C ASN A 177 -13.77 -18.64 2.16
N PRO A 178 -14.80 -19.39 1.76
CA PRO A 178 -15.84 -19.83 2.68
C PRO A 178 -15.27 -20.81 3.71
N GLU A 179 -15.78 -20.74 4.95
CA GLU A 179 -15.35 -21.63 6.05
C GLU A 179 -15.62 -23.11 5.74
N ASN A 180 -16.74 -23.38 5.07
CA ASN A 180 -17.19 -24.70 4.71
C ASN A 180 -17.39 -24.80 3.20
N GLY A 181 -16.29 -24.85 2.44
CA GLY A 181 -16.38 -24.94 0.99
C GLY A 181 -15.02 -24.92 0.30
N GLU A 182 -15.05 -25.12 -1.00
CA GLU A 182 -13.84 -25.00 -1.82
C GLU A 182 -13.47 -23.54 -1.98
N LYS A 183 -12.17 -23.24 -1.76
CA LYS A 183 -11.61 -21.90 -1.97
C LYS A 183 -11.58 -21.58 -3.46
N ASP A 184 -11.98 -20.35 -3.79
CA ASP A 184 -11.88 -19.82 -5.15
C ASP A 184 -10.41 -19.77 -5.60
N GLU A 185 -10.17 -20.03 -6.89
CA GLU A 185 -8.82 -20.06 -7.46
C GLU A 185 -8.12 -18.69 -7.34
N LEU A 186 -8.86 -17.60 -7.50
CA LEU A 186 -8.33 -16.26 -7.30
C LEU A 186 -7.84 -16.02 -5.86
N TRP A 187 -8.54 -16.60 -4.87
CA TRP A 187 -8.10 -16.54 -3.48
C TRP A 187 -6.83 -17.35 -3.24
N LYS A 188 -6.69 -18.52 -3.85
CA LYS A 188 -5.47 -19.32 -3.77
C LYS A 188 -4.29 -18.56 -4.36
N GLN A 189 -4.46 -18.04 -5.57
CA GLN A 189 -3.44 -17.23 -6.26
C GLN A 189 -3.00 -16.01 -5.43
N TYR A 190 -3.94 -15.30 -4.80
CA TYR A 190 -3.63 -14.18 -3.91
C TYR A 190 -2.80 -14.65 -2.71
N LYS A 191 -3.18 -15.76 -2.07
CA LYS A 191 -2.45 -16.30 -0.91
C LYS A 191 -1.07 -16.83 -1.25
N ASP A 192 -0.89 -17.40 -2.40
CA ASP A 192 0.42 -17.83 -2.88
C ASP A 192 1.34 -16.62 -3.08
N ARG A 193 0.83 -15.54 -3.71
CA ARG A 193 1.59 -14.30 -3.91
C ARG A 193 1.90 -13.58 -2.59
N GLU A 194 0.95 -13.51 -1.66
CA GLU A 194 1.16 -12.98 -0.30
C GLU A 194 2.28 -13.75 0.42
N ALA A 195 2.26 -15.10 0.35
CA ALA A 195 3.27 -15.95 0.96
C ALA A 195 4.65 -15.76 0.34
N GLU A 196 4.75 -15.63 -0.98
CA GLU A 196 6.01 -15.30 -1.67
C GLU A 196 6.61 -13.99 -1.17
N LYS A 197 5.78 -12.94 -1.03
CA LYS A 197 6.23 -11.63 -0.56
C LYS A 197 6.63 -11.66 0.90
N MET A 198 5.88 -12.33 1.76
CA MET A 198 6.26 -12.50 3.17
C MET A 198 7.56 -13.27 3.33
N ALA A 199 7.80 -14.31 2.52
CA ALA A 199 9.06 -15.04 2.52
C ALA A 199 10.23 -14.17 2.05
N ALA A 200 10.02 -13.30 1.06
CA ALA A 200 11.04 -12.35 0.60
C ALA A 200 11.42 -11.34 1.69
N VAL A 201 10.43 -10.74 2.37
CA VAL A 201 10.67 -9.83 3.51
C VAL A 201 11.41 -10.56 4.64
N GLY A 202 11.00 -11.78 5.00
CA GLY A 202 11.72 -12.57 6.02
C GLY A 202 13.16 -12.93 5.61
N SER A 203 13.43 -13.09 4.31
CA SER A 203 14.80 -13.33 3.81
C SER A 203 15.64 -12.05 3.74
N GLU A 204 15.02 -10.89 3.63
CA GLU A 204 15.71 -9.59 3.70
C GLU A 204 16.04 -9.21 5.15
N GLU A 205 15.18 -9.57 6.11
CA GLU A 205 15.48 -9.42 7.55
C GLU A 205 16.60 -10.37 7.99
N ASP A 206 16.74 -11.55 7.37
CA ASP A 206 17.86 -12.49 7.60
C ASP A 206 19.17 -12.10 6.87
N GLN A 207 19.15 -11.15 5.95
CA GLN A 207 20.33 -10.35 5.66
C GLN A 207 20.54 -9.39 6.83
N SER A 208 20.88 -9.98 7.99
CA SER A 208 21.36 -9.25 9.15
C SER A 208 22.42 -8.29 8.64
N VAL A 209 22.07 -7.01 8.59
CA VAL A 209 23.04 -5.97 8.23
C VAL A 209 24.20 -6.19 9.17
N ASP A 210 25.34 -6.56 8.62
CA ASP A 210 26.54 -6.85 9.40
C ASP A 210 27.00 -5.55 10.04
N LEU A 211 26.42 -5.27 11.22
CA LEU A 211 26.68 -4.03 11.97
C LEU A 211 28.18 -3.90 12.30
N ASP A 212 28.92 -5.01 12.37
CA ASP A 212 30.35 -4.98 12.61
C ASP A 212 31.11 -4.42 11.40
N LYS A 213 30.67 -4.73 10.18
CA LYS A 213 31.20 -4.08 8.97
C LYS A 213 30.89 -2.59 8.90
N ILE A 214 29.73 -2.17 9.39
CA ILE A 214 29.39 -0.75 9.45
C ILE A 214 30.26 -0.05 10.52
N VAL A 215 30.44 -0.66 11.66
CA VAL A 215 31.37 -0.16 12.71
C VAL A 215 32.77 0.09 12.15
N GLU A 216 33.33 -0.87 11.41
CA GLU A 216 34.66 -0.71 10.80
C GLU A 216 34.69 0.42 9.77
N LYS A 217 33.69 0.53 8.90
CA LYS A 217 33.57 1.64 7.94
C LYS A 217 33.45 3.01 8.60
N VAL A 218 32.72 3.10 9.71
CA VAL A 218 32.57 4.34 10.47
C VAL A 218 33.88 4.72 11.13
N LYS A 219 34.62 3.75 11.67
CA LYS A 219 35.99 3.99 12.21
C LYS A 219 36.97 4.46 11.13
N GLU A 220 36.95 3.84 9.94
CA GLU A 220 37.80 4.24 8.80
C GLU A 220 37.54 5.69 8.35
N LYS A 221 36.32 6.19 8.55
CA LYS A 221 35.86 7.53 8.17
C LYS A 221 35.45 8.37 9.38
N GLU A 222 36.10 8.17 10.51
CA GLU A 222 35.76 8.78 11.79
C GLU A 222 35.53 10.31 11.68
N ASP A 223 36.46 11.04 11.03
CA ASP A 223 36.36 12.49 10.88
C ASP A 223 35.10 12.94 10.12
N TYR A 224 34.60 12.13 9.21
CA TYR A 224 33.36 12.41 8.48
C TYR A 224 32.12 12.30 9.38
N TYR A 225 32.13 11.34 10.32
CA TYR A 225 31.00 11.11 11.21
C TYR A 225 31.06 11.91 12.49
N LYS A 226 32.18 12.60 12.79
CA LYS A 226 32.32 13.45 13.98
C LYS A 226 31.40 14.64 13.93
N LYS A 227 30.80 14.94 15.06
CA LYS A 227 30.08 16.17 15.32
C LYS A 227 30.79 16.93 16.42
N GLU A 228 31.37 18.08 16.06
CA GLU A 228 31.94 19.00 17.04
C GLU A 228 30.85 19.65 17.87
N LEU A 229 30.97 19.59 19.17
CA LEU A 229 30.11 20.25 20.14
C LEU A 229 30.91 21.32 20.89
N GLN A 230 30.39 22.56 20.89
CA GLN A 230 31.05 23.68 21.55
C GLN A 230 31.26 23.37 23.04
N GLY A 231 32.54 23.29 23.45
CA GLY A 231 32.93 23.05 24.86
C GLY A 231 32.73 21.62 25.38
N ARG A 232 32.63 20.64 24.51
CA ARG A 232 32.55 19.20 24.82
C ARG A 232 33.39 18.39 23.86
N ASP A 233 33.74 17.19 24.23
CA ASP A 233 34.38 16.25 23.33
C ASP A 233 33.53 15.96 22.10
N PRO A 234 34.11 15.78 20.91
CA PRO A 234 33.39 15.43 19.70
C PRO A 234 32.70 14.07 19.88
N ILE A 235 31.53 13.91 19.30
CA ILE A 235 30.75 12.66 19.32
C ILE A 235 30.51 12.15 17.92
N ILE A 236 30.32 10.85 17.77
CA ILE A 236 29.89 10.25 16.51
C ILE A 236 28.42 10.57 16.23
N ASN A 237 28.13 11.02 15.01
CA ASN A 237 26.80 11.41 14.60
C ASN A 237 25.99 10.23 14.05
N HIS A 238 25.21 9.57 14.91
CA HIS A 238 24.38 8.43 14.51
C HIS A 238 23.36 8.74 13.40
N ARG A 239 22.95 10.01 13.23
CA ARG A 239 22.04 10.41 12.15
C ARG A 239 22.75 10.37 10.79
N LEU A 240 24.02 10.72 10.72
CA LEU A 240 24.81 10.54 9.50
C LEU A 240 25.01 9.06 9.18
N ILE A 241 25.25 8.21 10.20
CA ILE A 241 25.33 6.77 10.01
C ILE A 241 24.03 6.22 9.42
N ALA A 242 22.87 6.65 9.94
CA ALA A 242 21.58 6.21 9.43
C ALA A 242 21.29 6.70 7.99
N ILE A 243 21.80 7.87 7.60
CA ILE A 243 21.66 8.41 6.24
C ILE A 243 22.56 7.68 5.24
N GLU A 244 23.80 7.42 5.60
CA GLU A 244 24.79 6.75 4.73
C GLU A 244 24.55 5.24 4.60
N HIS A 245 23.87 4.66 5.56
CA HIS A 245 23.55 3.23 5.62
C HIS A 245 22.03 3.06 5.70
N ASP A 246 21.35 3.30 4.58
CA ASP A 246 19.88 3.29 4.42
C ASP A 246 19.20 1.98 4.84
N LYS A 247 19.97 0.90 4.97
CA LYS A 247 19.49 -0.42 5.39
C LYS A 247 19.44 -0.63 6.91
N ILE A 248 19.83 0.36 7.73
CA ILE A 248 19.80 0.25 9.18
C ILE A 248 18.78 1.21 9.80
N SER A 249 18.14 0.73 10.87
CA SER A 249 17.23 1.57 11.65
C SER A 249 17.99 2.64 12.47
N ALA A 250 17.28 3.66 12.94
CA ALA A 250 17.85 4.68 13.83
C ALA A 250 18.41 4.08 15.13
N GLU A 251 17.81 2.99 15.64
CA GLU A 251 18.30 2.25 16.82
C GLU A 251 19.58 1.50 16.52
N GLN A 252 19.67 0.85 15.35
CA GLN A 252 20.90 0.19 14.89
C GLN A 252 22.03 1.20 14.65
N ALA A 253 21.73 2.34 14.05
CA ALA A 253 22.72 3.42 13.87
C ALA A 253 23.23 3.96 15.21
N LYS A 254 22.38 4.02 16.24
CA LYS A 254 22.78 4.38 17.59
C LYS A 254 23.67 3.30 18.22
N ALA A 255 23.34 2.02 18.06
CA ALA A 255 24.17 0.92 18.53
C ALA A 255 25.55 0.91 17.86
N VAL A 256 25.63 1.18 16.55
CA VAL A 256 26.91 1.36 15.83
C VAL A 256 27.71 2.52 16.42
N LYS A 257 27.08 3.68 16.63
CA LYS A 257 27.72 4.82 17.30
C LYS A 257 28.34 4.45 18.65
N ASP A 258 27.51 3.87 19.53
CA ASP A 258 27.92 3.52 20.89
C ASP A 258 29.10 2.54 20.86
N LYS A 259 29.15 1.61 19.93
CA LYS A 259 30.25 0.67 19.73
C LYS A 259 31.52 1.34 19.20
N VAL A 260 31.39 2.25 18.21
CA VAL A 260 32.53 3.02 17.68
C VAL A 260 33.15 3.90 18.79
N GLU A 261 32.31 4.61 19.55
CA GLU A 261 32.78 5.47 20.65
C GLU A 261 33.47 4.65 21.73
N ALA A 262 32.97 3.46 22.10
CA ALA A 262 33.61 2.57 23.03
C ALA A 262 34.98 2.04 22.56
N ASP A 263 35.10 1.77 21.24
CA ASP A 263 36.34 1.25 20.67
C ASP A 263 37.42 2.34 20.44
N LEU A 264 37.01 3.59 20.35
CA LEU A 264 37.88 4.76 20.16
C LEU A 264 38.20 5.52 21.48
N ASP A 265 37.76 5.01 22.66
CA ASP A 265 37.95 5.63 23.97
C ASP A 265 37.42 7.08 24.07
N TYR A 266 36.26 7.37 23.46
CA TYR A 266 35.56 8.66 23.55
C TYR A 266 34.83 8.83 24.88
#